data_abd31d7f0b90805919d5e2ae09b19c1c
#
_entry.id   abd31d7f0b90805919d5e2ae09b19c1c
#
_cell.length_a   1.000
_cell.length_b   1.000
_cell.length_c   1.000
_cell.angle_alpha   90.00
_cell.angle_beta   90.00
_cell.angle_gamma   90.00
#
_symmetry.space_group_name_H-M   'P 1'
#
loop_
_entity.id
_entity.type
_entity.pdbx_description
1 polymer ?
#
loop_
_entity_poly.entity_id
_entity_poly.type
_entity_poly.pdbx_seq_one_letter_code
_entity_poly.pdbx_strand_id
1 'polypeptide(L)'
;MTPHLGDAVLGCANLVAAHPGAVVVTVFAGIPADAYVVPDWDAACGFSSPRQAVTVRRREDRAALEVLDAEPCWLAFPDSQYRRSTTLDEIAVRLARALRRHRPDLVAIPLGLPPGDHELAHEAGVRLMKHIKCDWLAYDDAPPFQRGCELDVRLASLRAEPLRIEENPYLRRRAAECYESLARGFLRAGRELGVWLSAPQRYWQLSP
;
A
#
# COMPACT_ATOMS: atom_id res chain seq x y z
N MET A 1 -0.39 5.85 4.17
CA MET A 1 -1.51 5.21 3.43
C MET A 1 -0.98 4.33 2.31
N THR A 2 -1.73 3.33 1.88
CA THR A 2 -1.30 2.32 0.91
C THR A 2 -2.45 1.90 -0.02
N PRO A 3 -2.18 1.51 -1.28
CA PRO A 3 -3.23 1.06 -2.20
C PRO A 3 -3.91 -0.21 -1.72
N HIS A 4 -3.19 -1.32 -1.64
CA HIS A 4 -3.76 -2.64 -1.32
C HIS A 4 -3.20 -3.24 -0.03
N LEU A 5 -3.82 -4.32 0.42
CA LEU A 5 -3.35 -5.13 1.54
C LEU A 5 -2.00 -5.79 1.19
N GLY A 6 -0.98 -5.52 2.00
CA GLY A 6 0.40 -5.98 1.79
C GLY A 6 1.36 -4.92 1.23
N ASP A 7 0.90 -3.94 0.46
CA ASP A 7 1.79 -2.95 -0.17
C ASP A 7 2.60 -2.14 0.84
N ALA A 8 2.02 -1.82 2.00
CA ALA A 8 2.72 -1.11 3.08
C ALA A 8 3.94 -1.90 3.57
N VAL A 9 3.81 -3.22 3.73
CA VAL A 9 4.92 -4.07 4.17
C VAL A 9 5.96 -4.22 3.07
N LEU A 10 5.54 -4.39 1.83
CA LEU A 10 6.46 -4.56 0.71
C LEU A 10 7.24 -3.28 0.40
N GLY A 11 6.57 -2.11 0.40
CA GLY A 11 7.16 -0.84 0.01
C GLY A 11 7.62 0.07 1.17
N CYS A 12 7.06 -0.09 2.39
CA CYS A 12 7.15 0.93 3.44
C CYS A 12 7.39 0.35 4.87
N ALA A 13 7.74 -0.94 5.01
CA ALA A 13 7.86 -1.60 6.31
C ALA A 13 8.85 -0.92 7.27
N ASN A 14 10.01 -0.47 6.77
CA ASN A 14 11.03 0.16 7.62
C ASN A 14 10.53 1.49 8.21
N LEU A 15 9.80 2.29 7.42
CA LEU A 15 9.18 3.52 7.90
C LEU A 15 8.09 3.22 8.94
N VAL A 16 7.26 2.21 8.70
CA VAL A 16 6.21 1.80 9.66
C VAL A 16 6.83 1.34 10.97
N ALA A 17 7.86 0.47 10.91
CA ALA A 17 8.56 -0.03 12.10
C ALA A 17 9.30 1.08 12.88
N ALA A 18 9.73 2.14 12.20
CA ALA A 18 10.36 3.31 12.85
C ALA A 18 9.36 4.19 13.63
N HIS A 19 8.03 3.95 13.46
CA HIS A 19 6.96 4.72 14.10
C HIS A 19 5.96 3.80 14.82
N PRO A 20 6.31 3.24 15.98
CA PRO A 20 5.41 2.40 16.78
C PRO A 20 4.03 3.04 16.98
N GLY A 21 2.96 2.27 16.83
CA GLY A 21 1.59 2.77 16.86
C GLY A 21 1.14 3.47 15.57
N ALA A 22 1.91 3.39 14.49
CA ALA A 22 1.51 3.95 13.19
C ALA A 22 0.20 3.33 12.69
N VAL A 23 -0.64 4.15 12.05
CA VAL A 23 -1.89 3.68 11.42
C VAL A 23 -1.68 3.50 9.92
N VAL A 24 -1.84 2.29 9.43
CA VAL A 24 -1.77 1.97 8.00
C VAL A 24 -3.17 2.04 7.39
N VAL A 25 -3.43 3.12 6.65
CA VAL A 25 -4.71 3.30 5.93
C VAL A 25 -4.62 2.62 4.57
N THR A 26 -5.31 1.49 4.40
CA THR A 26 -5.39 0.77 3.11
C THR A 26 -6.64 1.19 2.36
N VAL A 27 -6.46 1.73 1.14
CA VAL A 27 -7.56 2.30 0.34
C VAL A 27 -8.46 1.20 -0.22
N PHE A 28 -7.89 0.27 -0.98
CA PHE A 28 -8.62 -0.78 -1.68
C PHE A 28 -8.62 -2.09 -0.88
N ALA A 29 -9.26 -2.04 0.28
CA ALA A 29 -9.41 -3.18 1.17
C ALA A 29 -10.86 -3.65 1.29
N GLY A 30 -11.80 -3.13 0.46
CA GLY A 30 -13.22 -3.41 0.53
C GLY A 30 -13.58 -4.82 0.07
N ILE A 31 -14.50 -5.47 0.80
CA ILE A 31 -15.06 -6.75 0.38
C ILE A 31 -16.08 -6.49 -0.72
N PRO A 32 -15.91 -7.02 -1.95
CA PRO A 32 -16.87 -6.82 -3.02
C PRO A 32 -18.19 -7.54 -2.71
N ALA A 33 -19.32 -6.81 -2.81
CA ALA A 33 -20.63 -7.33 -2.46
C ALA A 33 -21.15 -8.36 -3.48
N ASP A 34 -20.91 -8.10 -4.79
CA ASP A 34 -21.56 -8.81 -5.90
C ASP A 34 -20.55 -9.36 -6.92
N ALA A 35 -19.34 -9.70 -6.48
CA ALA A 35 -18.36 -10.29 -7.37
C ALA A 35 -18.46 -11.82 -7.35
N TYR A 36 -18.94 -12.38 -8.46
CA TYR A 36 -19.12 -13.84 -8.63
C TYR A 36 -17.94 -14.48 -9.38
N VAL A 37 -17.17 -13.68 -10.10
CA VAL A 37 -16.01 -14.17 -10.86
C VAL A 37 -14.75 -13.99 -10.01
N VAL A 38 -13.98 -15.04 -9.89
CA VAL A 38 -12.67 -15.00 -9.21
C VAL A 38 -11.65 -14.44 -10.19
N PRO A 39 -11.03 -13.28 -9.91
CA PRO A 39 -9.96 -12.76 -10.74
C PRO A 39 -8.75 -13.71 -10.80
N ASP A 40 -7.98 -13.63 -11.89
CA ASP A 40 -6.80 -14.49 -12.11
C ASP A 40 -5.79 -14.38 -10.96
N TRP A 41 -5.59 -13.17 -10.42
CA TRP A 41 -4.72 -12.97 -9.27
C TRP A 41 -5.23 -13.67 -8.02
N ASP A 42 -6.52 -13.58 -7.72
CA ASP A 42 -7.11 -14.28 -6.57
C ASP A 42 -7.02 -15.80 -6.74
N ALA A 43 -7.26 -16.30 -7.95
CA ALA A 43 -7.09 -17.72 -8.27
C ALA A 43 -5.63 -18.16 -8.12
N ALA A 44 -4.67 -17.34 -8.55
CA ALA A 44 -3.24 -17.58 -8.36
C ALA A 44 -2.85 -17.61 -6.87
N CYS A 45 -3.46 -16.78 -6.04
CA CYS A 45 -3.29 -16.80 -4.58
C CYS A 45 -3.99 -18.01 -3.90
N GLY A 46 -4.79 -18.79 -4.64
CA GLY A 46 -5.47 -20.00 -4.15
C GLY A 46 -6.86 -19.75 -3.57
N PHE A 47 -7.50 -18.65 -3.92
CA PHE A 47 -8.84 -18.30 -3.48
C PHE A 47 -9.92 -18.81 -4.44
N SER A 48 -11.08 -19.14 -3.90
CA SER A 48 -12.26 -19.61 -4.64
C SER A 48 -13.36 -18.55 -4.73
N SER A 49 -13.21 -17.40 -4.05
CA SER A 49 -14.13 -16.28 -4.16
C SER A 49 -13.46 -14.96 -3.76
N PRO A 50 -13.90 -13.83 -4.35
CA PRO A 50 -13.42 -12.49 -3.99
C PRO A 50 -13.59 -12.15 -2.51
N ARG A 51 -14.71 -12.54 -1.91
CA ARG A 51 -14.97 -12.37 -0.47
C ARG A 51 -13.94 -13.13 0.38
N GLN A 52 -13.64 -14.38 0.02
CA GLN A 52 -12.61 -15.16 0.71
C GLN A 52 -11.25 -14.47 0.59
N ALA A 53 -10.88 -14.04 -0.61
CA ALA A 53 -9.61 -13.38 -0.88
C ALA A 53 -9.39 -12.16 0.03
N VAL A 54 -10.33 -11.21 0.03
CA VAL A 54 -10.21 -10.00 0.86
C VAL A 54 -10.24 -10.32 2.35
N THR A 55 -11.10 -11.28 2.78
CA THR A 55 -11.19 -11.66 4.20
C THR A 55 -9.89 -12.28 4.71
N VAL A 56 -9.26 -13.16 3.91
CA VAL A 56 -7.99 -13.79 4.29
C VAL A 56 -6.86 -12.75 4.27
N ARG A 57 -6.75 -11.94 3.20
CA ARG A 57 -5.74 -10.89 3.11
C ARG A 57 -5.84 -9.86 4.24
N ARG A 58 -7.03 -9.50 4.70
CA ARG A 58 -7.18 -8.64 5.89
C ARG A 58 -6.66 -9.29 7.17
N ARG A 59 -6.76 -10.61 7.33
CA ARG A 59 -6.15 -11.30 8.47
C ARG A 59 -4.64 -11.33 8.38
N GLU A 60 -4.12 -11.62 7.19
CA GLU A 60 -2.68 -11.59 6.90
C GLU A 60 -2.11 -10.19 7.14
N ASP A 61 -2.80 -9.15 6.64
CA ASP A 61 -2.42 -7.74 6.81
C ASP A 61 -2.38 -7.33 8.28
N ARG A 62 -3.39 -7.72 9.06
CA ARG A 62 -3.38 -7.45 10.51
C ARG A 62 -2.20 -8.10 11.20
N ALA A 63 -1.95 -9.39 10.94
CA ALA A 63 -0.82 -10.11 11.55
C ALA A 63 0.52 -9.49 11.14
N ALA A 64 0.66 -9.06 9.88
CA ALA A 64 1.86 -8.38 9.40
C ALA A 64 2.08 -7.01 10.06
N LEU A 65 1.02 -6.23 10.24
CA LEU A 65 1.09 -4.93 10.90
C LEU A 65 1.36 -5.06 12.40
N GLU A 66 0.84 -6.09 13.07
CA GLU A 66 1.19 -6.40 14.47
C GLU A 66 2.70 -6.67 14.64
N VAL A 67 3.36 -7.32 13.68
CA VAL A 67 4.83 -7.50 13.68
C VAL A 67 5.57 -6.16 13.63
N LEU A 68 4.98 -5.15 12.97
CA LEU A 68 5.55 -3.80 12.82
C LEU A 68 5.08 -2.82 13.90
N ASP A 69 4.34 -3.29 14.92
CA ASP A 69 3.69 -2.45 15.95
C ASP A 69 2.82 -1.33 15.33
N ALA A 70 1.98 -1.71 14.36
CA ALA A 70 1.10 -0.80 13.62
C ALA A 70 -0.35 -1.28 13.59
N GLU A 71 -1.29 -0.33 13.40
CA GLU A 71 -2.72 -0.60 13.37
C GLU A 71 -3.29 -0.52 11.95
N PRO A 72 -4.14 -1.49 11.51
CA PRO A 72 -4.83 -1.40 10.24
C PRO A 72 -6.03 -0.46 10.28
N CYS A 73 -6.17 0.38 9.25
CA CYS A 73 -7.38 1.17 8.97
C CYS A 73 -7.81 0.90 7.51
N TRP A 74 -8.74 -0.03 7.31
CA TRP A 74 -9.19 -0.43 5.99
C TRP A 74 -10.34 0.44 5.50
N LEU A 75 -10.18 1.11 4.36
CA LEU A 75 -11.29 1.73 3.66
C LEU A 75 -12.08 0.66 2.89
N ALA A 76 -13.31 0.97 2.53
CA ALA A 76 -14.24 -0.01 1.97
C ALA A 76 -14.30 0.01 0.43
N PHE A 77 -13.29 0.58 -0.24
CA PHE A 77 -13.22 0.54 -1.69
C PHE A 77 -12.75 -0.83 -2.17
N PRO A 78 -13.49 -1.50 -3.06
CA PRO A 78 -13.01 -2.73 -3.67
C PRO A 78 -11.85 -2.44 -4.62
N ASP A 79 -10.90 -3.37 -4.70
CA ASP A 79 -9.84 -3.40 -5.70
C ASP A 79 -10.43 -3.43 -7.13
N SER A 80 -9.81 -2.73 -8.06
CA SER A 80 -10.27 -2.60 -9.46
C SER A 80 -10.38 -3.93 -10.19
N GLN A 81 -9.62 -4.97 -9.78
CA GLN A 81 -9.76 -6.32 -10.32
C GLN A 81 -11.19 -6.89 -10.19
N TYR A 82 -11.99 -6.36 -9.25
CA TYR A 82 -13.40 -6.73 -9.08
C TYR A 82 -14.36 -5.91 -9.97
N ARG A 83 -13.83 -5.18 -10.97
CA ARG A 83 -14.57 -4.40 -11.97
C ARG A 83 -15.51 -3.35 -11.38
N ARG A 84 -15.12 -2.78 -10.25
CA ARG A 84 -15.79 -1.63 -9.65
C ARG A 84 -14.97 -0.37 -9.93
N SER A 85 -15.65 0.67 -10.40
CA SER A 85 -15.05 1.99 -10.54
C SER A 85 -15.18 2.74 -9.21
N THR A 86 -14.06 3.30 -8.75
CA THR A 86 -14.01 4.21 -7.61
C THR A 86 -13.44 5.53 -8.11
N THR A 87 -14.04 6.64 -7.72
CA THR A 87 -13.58 7.95 -8.14
C THR A 87 -12.54 8.53 -7.16
N LEU A 88 -11.68 9.38 -7.68
CA LEU A 88 -10.71 10.12 -6.86
C LEU A 88 -11.39 10.91 -5.73
N ASP A 89 -12.54 11.51 -6.01
CA ASP A 89 -13.30 12.31 -5.03
C ASP A 89 -13.80 11.45 -3.86
N GLU A 90 -14.32 10.25 -4.14
CA GLU A 90 -14.76 9.32 -3.11
C GLU A 90 -13.60 8.89 -2.20
N ILE A 91 -12.44 8.56 -2.79
CA ILE A 91 -11.24 8.19 -2.04
C ILE A 91 -10.79 9.37 -1.18
N ALA A 92 -10.64 10.57 -1.77
CA ALA A 92 -10.17 11.75 -1.07
C ALA A 92 -11.06 12.12 0.14
N VAL A 93 -12.38 12.01 0.01
CA VAL A 93 -13.33 12.25 1.11
C VAL A 93 -13.13 11.25 2.25
N ARG A 94 -13.03 9.96 1.94
CA ARG A 94 -12.85 8.92 2.95
C ARG A 94 -11.48 8.99 3.62
N LEU A 95 -10.44 9.23 2.83
CA LEU A 95 -9.08 9.40 3.32
C LEU A 95 -8.95 10.65 4.22
N ALA A 96 -9.54 11.78 3.82
CA ALA A 96 -9.57 12.99 4.65
C ALA A 96 -10.25 12.75 6.01
N ARG A 97 -11.30 11.92 6.04
CA ARG A 97 -11.96 11.54 7.29
C ARG A 97 -11.05 10.69 8.18
N ALA A 98 -10.34 9.72 7.60
CA ALA A 98 -9.38 8.90 8.33
C ALA A 98 -8.24 9.77 8.91
N LEU A 99 -7.62 10.65 8.10
CA LEU A 99 -6.55 11.52 8.55
C LEU A 99 -7.00 12.50 9.65
N ARG A 100 -8.20 13.08 9.54
CA ARG A 100 -8.73 13.94 10.61
C ARG A 100 -8.98 13.19 11.92
N ARG A 101 -9.39 11.93 11.84
CA ARG A 101 -9.61 11.08 13.02
C ARG A 101 -8.31 10.78 13.74
N HIS A 102 -7.26 10.42 13.00
CA HIS A 102 -5.98 9.99 13.56
C HIS A 102 -5.03 11.16 13.85
N ARG A 103 -5.25 12.35 13.26
CA ARG A 103 -4.44 13.58 13.45
C ARG A 103 -2.93 13.31 13.35
N PRO A 104 -2.46 12.77 12.23
CA PRO A 104 -1.05 12.40 12.12
C PRO A 104 -0.15 13.63 12.05
N ASP A 105 1.04 13.53 12.64
CA ASP A 105 2.14 14.49 12.45
C ASP A 105 2.91 14.22 11.15
N LEU A 106 2.83 12.97 10.65
CA LEU A 106 3.49 12.50 9.44
C LEU A 106 2.54 11.62 8.62
N VAL A 107 2.47 11.87 7.31
CA VAL A 107 1.74 11.03 6.35
C VAL A 107 2.68 10.54 5.26
N ALA A 108 2.75 9.23 5.06
CA ALA A 108 3.42 8.63 3.91
C ALA A 108 2.42 8.21 2.84
N ILE A 109 2.68 8.56 1.58
CA ILE A 109 1.87 8.20 0.41
C ILE A 109 2.68 7.33 -0.56
N PRO A 110 2.03 6.43 -1.32
CA PRO A 110 2.70 5.70 -2.40
C PRO A 110 3.08 6.66 -3.52
N LEU A 111 4.12 6.36 -4.30
CA LEU A 111 4.42 7.10 -5.52
C LEU A 111 3.40 6.86 -6.63
N GLY A 112 2.61 5.78 -6.54
CA GLY A 112 1.56 5.47 -7.51
C GLY A 112 2.12 5.11 -8.89
N LEU A 113 3.28 4.44 -8.94
CA LEU A 113 3.96 4.14 -10.19
C LEU A 113 3.25 3.06 -11.03
N PRO A 114 2.71 1.97 -10.45
CA PRO A 114 1.79 1.13 -11.20
C PRO A 114 0.48 1.90 -11.47
N PRO A 115 -0.03 1.87 -12.72
CA PRO A 115 -1.27 2.56 -13.06
C PRO A 115 -2.49 1.99 -12.32
N GLY A 116 -3.61 2.71 -12.37
CA GLY A 116 -4.88 2.28 -11.78
C GLY A 116 -4.98 2.61 -10.30
N ASP A 117 -5.21 1.61 -9.45
CA ASP A 117 -5.47 1.79 -8.01
C ASP A 117 -4.32 2.49 -7.27
N HIS A 118 -3.07 2.19 -7.64
CA HIS A 118 -1.90 2.85 -7.06
C HIS A 118 -1.86 4.34 -7.39
N GLU A 119 -2.13 4.69 -8.64
CA GLU A 119 -2.20 6.09 -9.09
C GLU A 119 -3.34 6.83 -8.40
N LEU A 120 -4.54 6.25 -8.31
CA LEU A 120 -5.67 6.84 -7.59
C LEU A 120 -5.36 7.09 -6.11
N ALA A 121 -4.70 6.14 -5.44
CA ALA A 121 -4.28 6.31 -4.05
C ALA A 121 -3.27 7.46 -3.92
N HIS A 122 -2.28 7.53 -4.81
CA HIS A 122 -1.31 8.61 -4.88
C HIS A 122 -1.99 9.99 -5.04
N GLU A 123 -2.82 10.14 -6.06
CA GLU A 123 -3.50 11.40 -6.37
C GLU A 123 -4.39 11.87 -5.22
N ALA A 124 -5.07 10.94 -4.54
CA ALA A 124 -5.85 11.27 -3.35
C ALA A 124 -4.96 11.82 -2.23
N GLY A 125 -3.78 11.23 -2.01
CA GLY A 125 -2.79 11.71 -1.05
C GLY A 125 -2.27 13.11 -1.40
N VAL A 126 -1.82 13.31 -2.63
CA VAL A 126 -1.32 14.62 -3.12
C VAL A 126 -2.38 15.72 -3.01
N ARG A 127 -3.64 15.39 -3.32
CA ARG A 127 -4.74 16.34 -3.16
C ARG A 127 -4.92 16.77 -1.70
N LEU A 128 -4.78 15.85 -0.75
CA LEU A 128 -4.95 16.14 0.67
C LEU A 128 -3.74 16.86 1.29
N MET A 129 -2.56 16.70 0.73
CA MET A 129 -1.35 17.40 1.19
C MET A 129 -1.54 18.92 1.24
N LYS A 130 -2.34 19.49 0.34
CA LYS A 130 -2.66 20.92 0.31
C LYS A 130 -3.60 21.38 1.44
N HIS A 131 -4.25 20.44 2.13
CA HIS A 131 -5.32 20.74 3.10
C HIS A 131 -5.03 20.24 4.52
N ILE A 132 -4.04 19.40 4.70
CA ILE A 132 -3.69 18.80 6.00
C ILE A 132 -2.26 19.20 6.32
N LYS A 133 -2.11 19.95 7.42
CA LYS A 133 -0.81 20.43 7.90
C LYS A 133 -0.13 19.35 8.73
N CYS A 134 0.79 18.65 8.14
CA CYS A 134 1.69 17.67 8.75
C CYS A 134 2.89 17.47 7.81
N ASP A 135 3.86 16.69 8.21
CA ASP A 135 4.94 16.27 7.32
C ASP A 135 4.45 15.23 6.32
N TRP A 136 4.99 15.27 5.11
CA TRP A 136 4.60 14.36 4.04
C TRP A 136 5.80 13.65 3.45
N LEU A 137 5.69 12.34 3.31
CA LEU A 137 6.66 11.49 2.65
C LEU A 137 6.04 10.77 1.46
N ALA A 138 6.85 10.42 0.48
CA ALA A 138 6.51 9.42 -0.52
C ALA A 138 7.36 8.17 -0.32
N TYR A 139 6.82 7.01 -0.72
CA TYR A 139 7.57 5.77 -0.76
C TYR A 139 7.36 5.05 -2.11
N ASP A 140 8.37 4.27 -2.50
CA ASP A 140 8.32 3.47 -3.73
C ASP A 140 7.43 2.24 -3.52
N ASP A 141 6.29 2.24 -4.19
CA ASP A 141 5.29 1.17 -4.15
C ASP A 141 5.37 0.21 -5.36
N ALA A 142 6.32 0.45 -6.27
CA ALA A 142 6.53 -0.42 -7.42
C ALA A 142 7.47 -1.59 -7.08
N PRO A 143 7.13 -2.80 -7.55
CA PRO A 143 8.08 -3.91 -7.49
C PRO A 143 9.38 -3.57 -8.24
N PRO A 144 10.55 -4.05 -7.77
CA PRO A 144 11.84 -3.74 -8.39
C PRO A 144 11.91 -4.08 -9.89
N PHE A 145 11.15 -5.09 -10.32
CA PHE A 145 11.10 -5.56 -11.71
C PHE A 145 10.11 -4.78 -12.60
N GLN A 146 9.37 -3.80 -12.06
CA GLN A 146 8.42 -2.95 -12.81
C GLN A 146 8.83 -1.48 -12.85
N ARG A 147 10.02 -1.14 -12.37
CA ARG A 147 10.52 0.23 -12.36
C ARG A 147 10.88 0.67 -13.78
N GLY A 148 10.19 1.71 -14.25
CA GLY A 148 10.46 2.38 -15.53
C GLY A 148 10.97 3.82 -15.33
N CYS A 149 11.07 4.58 -16.43
CA CYS A 149 11.45 6.01 -16.43
C CYS A 149 10.41 6.93 -15.78
N GLU A 150 9.24 6.42 -15.43
CA GLU A 150 8.15 7.19 -14.82
C GLU A 150 8.49 7.70 -13.41
N LEU A 151 9.42 7.03 -12.71
CA LEU A 151 9.85 7.42 -11.37
C LEU A 151 10.42 8.85 -11.34
N ASP A 152 11.37 9.15 -12.23
CA ASP A 152 12.05 10.46 -12.23
C ASP A 152 11.07 11.60 -12.54
N VAL A 153 10.13 11.35 -13.44
CA VAL A 153 9.06 12.31 -13.78
C VAL A 153 8.15 12.55 -12.57
N ARG A 154 7.78 11.50 -11.86
CA ARG A 154 6.92 11.59 -10.67
C ARG A 154 7.64 12.36 -9.54
N LEU A 155 8.90 12.04 -9.26
CA LEU A 155 9.69 12.71 -8.24
C LEU A 155 9.89 14.20 -8.54
N ALA A 156 10.19 14.55 -9.79
CA ALA A 156 10.31 15.93 -10.22
C ALA A 156 9.00 16.72 -10.02
N SER A 157 7.85 16.12 -10.33
CA SER A 157 6.54 16.75 -10.16
C SER A 157 6.18 17.04 -8.70
N LEU A 158 6.70 16.23 -7.78
CA LEU A 158 6.48 16.34 -6.33
C LEU A 158 7.52 17.20 -5.61
N ARG A 159 8.56 17.65 -6.29
CA ARG A 159 9.74 18.29 -5.66
C ARG A 159 10.28 17.46 -4.50
N ALA A 160 10.38 16.17 -4.74
CA ALA A 160 10.69 15.16 -3.73
C ALA A 160 12.19 15.10 -3.47
N GLU A 161 12.60 15.17 -2.20
CA GLU A 161 14.00 15.05 -1.79
C GLU A 161 14.25 13.67 -1.17
N PRO A 162 15.32 12.96 -1.58
CA PRO A 162 15.61 11.64 -1.04
C PRO A 162 15.76 11.64 0.48
N LEU A 163 15.09 10.68 1.14
CA LEU A 163 15.15 10.49 2.58
C LEU A 163 15.67 9.08 2.89
N ARG A 164 16.59 8.98 3.83
CA ARG A 164 17.09 7.69 4.33
C ARG A 164 16.36 7.32 5.62
N ILE A 165 15.84 6.10 5.65
CA ILE A 165 15.24 5.46 6.83
C ILE A 165 16.11 4.25 7.15
N GLU A 166 16.38 4.03 8.44
CA GLU A 166 17.12 2.86 8.89
C GLU A 166 16.39 1.57 8.49
N GLU A 167 17.11 0.66 7.88
CA GLU A 167 16.54 -0.60 7.43
C GLU A 167 16.51 -1.62 8.56
N ASN A 168 15.36 -2.29 8.71
CA ASN A 168 15.20 -3.45 9.55
C ASN A 168 14.74 -4.66 8.72
N PRO A 169 15.66 -5.31 8.00
CA PRO A 169 15.32 -6.41 7.10
C PRO A 169 14.72 -7.61 7.82
N TYR A 170 15.03 -7.79 9.10
CA TYR A 170 14.43 -8.85 9.92
C TYR A 170 12.94 -8.61 10.15
N LEU A 171 12.55 -7.44 10.65
CA LEU A 171 11.13 -7.11 10.86
C LEU A 171 10.36 -7.07 9.54
N ARG A 172 10.93 -6.49 8.49
CA ARG A 172 10.32 -6.49 7.16
C ARG A 172 10.03 -7.90 6.66
N ARG A 173 10.99 -8.81 6.78
CA ARG A 173 10.83 -10.22 6.39
C ARG A 173 9.75 -10.89 7.23
N ARG A 174 9.80 -10.76 8.56
CA ARG A 174 8.82 -11.33 9.47
C ARG A 174 7.39 -10.86 9.16
N ALA A 175 7.21 -9.58 8.89
CA ALA A 175 5.91 -9.04 8.49
C ALA A 175 5.46 -9.59 7.12
N ALA A 176 6.36 -9.69 6.15
CA ALA A 176 6.04 -10.23 4.82
C ALA A 176 5.67 -11.71 4.85
N GLU A 177 6.26 -12.51 5.75
CA GLU A 177 5.95 -13.93 5.95
C GLU A 177 4.50 -14.16 6.39
N CYS A 178 3.82 -13.16 6.96
CA CYS A 178 2.41 -13.25 7.29
C CYS A 178 1.48 -13.31 6.06
N TYR A 179 1.97 -12.92 4.86
CA TYR A 179 1.18 -12.91 3.63
C TYR A 179 1.37 -14.21 2.82
N GLU A 180 0.93 -15.34 3.35
CA GLU A 180 1.02 -16.63 2.65
C GLU A 180 0.31 -16.62 1.29
N SER A 181 -0.83 -15.92 1.19
CA SER A 181 -1.59 -15.84 -0.05
C SER A 181 -0.83 -15.08 -1.13
N LEU A 182 -0.19 -13.96 -0.78
CA LEU A 182 0.64 -13.20 -1.73
C LEU A 182 1.85 -14.02 -2.18
N ALA A 183 2.53 -14.70 -1.27
CA ALA A 183 3.68 -15.56 -1.60
C ALA A 183 3.30 -16.64 -2.63
N ARG A 184 2.13 -17.28 -2.46
CA ARG A 184 1.59 -18.22 -3.45
C ARG A 184 1.30 -17.57 -4.80
N GLY A 185 0.68 -16.40 -4.81
CA GLY A 185 0.38 -15.65 -6.02
C GLY A 185 1.65 -15.28 -6.79
N PHE A 186 2.65 -14.74 -6.12
CA PHE A 186 3.95 -14.41 -6.73
C PHE A 186 4.63 -15.64 -7.32
N LEU A 187 4.68 -16.76 -6.57
CA LEU A 187 5.29 -18.00 -7.06
C LEU A 187 4.60 -18.52 -8.33
N ARG A 188 3.26 -18.53 -8.36
CA ARG A 188 2.49 -18.96 -9.54
C ARG A 188 2.64 -18.03 -10.73
N ALA A 189 2.90 -16.75 -10.48
CA ALA A 189 3.21 -15.77 -11.53
C ALA A 189 4.67 -15.86 -12.01
N GLY A 190 5.45 -16.84 -11.58
CA GLY A 190 6.87 -16.99 -11.91
C GLY A 190 7.75 -15.91 -11.31
N ARG A 191 7.34 -15.32 -10.19
CA ARG A 191 8.03 -14.24 -9.47
C ARG A 191 8.34 -14.69 -8.05
N GLU A 192 9.45 -14.23 -7.50
CA GLU A 192 9.81 -14.52 -6.12
C GLU A 192 9.58 -13.28 -5.25
N LEU A 193 8.78 -13.43 -4.21
CA LEU A 193 8.59 -12.39 -3.19
C LEU A 193 9.94 -11.98 -2.56
N GLY A 194 10.88 -12.92 -2.44
CA GLY A 194 12.23 -12.70 -1.93
C GLY A 194 13.02 -11.65 -2.72
N VAL A 195 12.80 -11.55 -4.03
CA VAL A 195 13.44 -10.51 -4.87
C VAL A 195 12.95 -9.12 -4.46
N TRP A 196 11.67 -8.97 -4.17
CA TRP A 196 11.15 -7.69 -3.67
C TRP A 196 11.70 -7.36 -2.29
N LEU A 197 11.74 -8.35 -1.39
CA LEU A 197 12.21 -8.16 -0.02
C LEU A 197 13.71 -7.86 0.09
N SER A 198 14.52 -8.29 -0.89
CA SER A 198 15.96 -7.98 -0.94
C SER A 198 16.25 -6.59 -1.53
N ALA A 199 15.29 -5.97 -2.21
CA ALA A 199 15.49 -4.62 -2.72
C ALA A 199 15.33 -3.58 -1.59
N PRO A 200 16.16 -2.51 -1.56
CA PRO A 200 16.02 -1.44 -0.57
C PRO A 200 14.68 -0.73 -0.74
N GLN A 201 14.08 -0.35 0.40
CA GLN A 201 12.92 0.55 0.40
C GLN A 201 13.40 1.99 0.20
N ARG A 202 12.69 2.76 -0.62
CA ARG A 202 13.09 4.11 -0.99
C ARG A 202 12.01 5.10 -0.55
N TYR A 203 12.46 6.23 -0.01
CA TYR A 203 11.61 7.26 0.55
C TYR A 203 12.05 8.65 0.13
N TRP A 204 11.12 9.59 0.11
CA TRP A 204 11.35 10.99 -0.21
C TRP A 204 10.52 11.88 0.69
N GLN A 205 11.14 12.96 1.16
CA GLN A 205 10.44 14.07 1.78
C GLN A 205 9.71 14.87 0.71
N LEU A 206 8.46 15.22 0.98
CA LEU A 206 7.65 16.07 0.09
C LEU A 206 7.52 17.46 0.68
N SER A 207 7.64 18.48 -0.19
CA SER A 207 7.37 19.87 0.18
C SER A 207 6.00 20.27 -0.37
N PRO A 208 5.03 20.68 0.49
CA PRO A 208 3.69 21.09 0.07
C PRO A 208 3.69 22.37 -0.79
#